data_b3510f5dbfb5f0ec9711f8e87fbc1c6a
#
_entry.id   b3510f5dbfb5f0ec9711f8e87fbc1c6a
#
_cell.length_a   1.000
_cell.length_b   1.000
_cell.length_c   1.000
_cell.angle_alpha   90.00
_cell.angle_beta   90.00
_cell.angle_gamma   90.00
#
_symmetry.space_group_name_H-M   'P 1'
#
loop_
_entity.id
_entity.type
_entity.pdbx_description
1 polymer ?
#
loop_
_entity_poly.entity_id
_entity_poly.type
_entity_poly.pdbx_seq_one_letter_code
_entity_poly.pdbx_strand_id
1 'polypeptide(L)'
;MESCVFPLPPLPEQQRIVDRIESLFAKLDEAKQKARDARDSFETRKAAILHRAFTGELTAQWKKEHGVGMESWERLKLGEIGTLERGRSQHRPRNDPRLFGGPYPFIQTGDVASANVYIMEHHQTLSEFGMEQSRMFSAGTLCITIAANIGDVAILSYDCCFPDSVVGFSPSSRSISKFIYYE
;
A
#
# COMPACT_ATOMS: atom_id res chain seq x y z
N MET A 1 -9.86 -50.53 25.28
CA MET A 1 -10.52 -49.22 25.36
C MET A 1 -10.32 -48.70 26.77
N GLU A 2 -9.52 -47.66 26.95
CA GLU A 2 -9.36 -47.02 28.24
C GLU A 2 -10.68 -46.41 28.70
N SER A 3 -11.11 -46.68 29.93
CA SER A 3 -12.32 -46.14 30.53
C SER A 3 -12.16 -44.65 30.76
N CYS A 4 -12.73 -43.83 29.86
CA CYS A 4 -12.75 -42.39 30.08
C CYS A 4 -13.80 -42.07 31.14
N VAL A 5 -13.38 -41.54 32.31
CA VAL A 5 -14.28 -41.06 33.35
C VAL A 5 -14.79 -39.67 32.98
N PHE A 6 -16.07 -39.55 32.80
CA PHE A 6 -16.74 -38.31 32.41
C PHE A 6 -17.56 -37.72 33.57
N PRO A 7 -17.36 -36.46 33.98
CA PRO A 7 -18.19 -35.83 35.00
C PRO A 7 -19.61 -35.57 34.42
N LEU A 8 -20.61 -36.17 35.01
CA LEU A 8 -21.98 -36.07 34.54
C LEU A 8 -22.87 -35.34 35.59
N PRO A 9 -23.17 -34.04 35.37
CA PRO A 9 -24.10 -33.33 36.24
C PRO A 9 -25.57 -33.80 36.05
N PRO A 10 -26.50 -33.45 36.94
CA PRO A 10 -27.91 -33.70 36.78
C PRO A 10 -28.49 -33.09 35.50
N LEU A 11 -29.49 -33.73 34.86
CA LEU A 11 -30.07 -33.28 33.59
C LEU A 11 -30.46 -31.79 33.54
N PRO A 12 -31.11 -31.19 34.59
CA PRO A 12 -31.41 -29.75 34.57
C PRO A 12 -30.18 -28.86 34.54
N GLU A 13 -29.08 -29.33 35.11
CA GLU A 13 -27.81 -28.59 35.08
C GLU A 13 -27.13 -28.73 33.72
N GLN A 14 -27.16 -29.89 33.11
CA GLN A 14 -26.69 -30.12 31.73
C GLN A 14 -27.37 -29.12 30.77
N GLN A 15 -28.72 -29.02 30.84
CA GLN A 15 -29.47 -28.10 29.99
C GLN A 15 -29.05 -26.65 30.19
N ARG A 16 -28.89 -26.19 31.45
CA ARG A 16 -28.41 -24.83 31.75
C ARG A 16 -27.00 -24.55 31.20
N ILE A 17 -26.13 -25.55 31.25
CA ILE A 17 -24.77 -25.43 30.71
C ILE A 17 -24.86 -25.31 29.17
N VAL A 18 -25.65 -26.14 28.50
CA VAL A 18 -25.84 -26.09 27.05
C VAL A 18 -26.41 -24.73 26.63
N ASP A 19 -27.54 -24.31 27.23
CA ASP A 19 -28.17 -23.02 26.93
C ASP A 19 -27.19 -21.84 27.12
N ARG A 20 -26.39 -21.91 28.16
CA ARG A 20 -25.39 -20.85 28.43
C ARG A 20 -24.28 -20.81 27.40
N ILE A 21 -23.75 -21.98 27.01
CA ILE A 21 -22.72 -22.12 25.98
C ILE A 21 -23.26 -21.60 24.64
N GLU A 22 -24.44 -22.05 24.23
CA GLU A 22 -25.07 -21.63 22.97
C GLU A 22 -25.33 -20.12 22.94
N SER A 23 -25.84 -19.56 24.03
CA SER A 23 -26.03 -18.10 24.16
C SER A 23 -24.72 -17.32 24.06
N LEU A 24 -23.62 -17.84 24.63
CA LEU A 24 -22.32 -17.19 24.53
C LEU A 24 -21.73 -17.30 23.12
N PHE A 25 -21.87 -18.45 22.49
CA PHE A 25 -21.40 -18.65 21.11
C PHE A 25 -22.17 -17.79 20.12
N ALA A 26 -23.49 -17.69 20.26
CA ALA A 26 -24.30 -16.79 19.42
C ALA A 26 -23.84 -15.33 19.52
N LYS A 27 -23.54 -14.83 20.73
CA LYS A 27 -23.01 -13.48 20.93
C LYS A 27 -21.62 -13.32 20.31
N LEU A 28 -20.77 -14.34 20.39
CA LEU A 28 -19.44 -14.32 19.79
C LEU A 28 -19.52 -14.27 18.26
N ASP A 29 -20.43 -15.05 17.67
CA ASP A 29 -20.64 -15.06 16.22
C ASP A 29 -21.21 -13.73 15.72
N GLU A 30 -22.14 -13.12 16.46
CA GLU A 30 -22.67 -11.78 16.16
C GLU A 30 -21.55 -10.72 16.19
N ALA A 31 -20.71 -10.75 17.22
CA ALA A 31 -19.59 -9.83 17.34
C ALA A 31 -18.58 -10.00 16.20
N LYS A 32 -18.28 -11.24 15.83
CA LYS A 32 -17.41 -11.59 14.71
C LYS A 32 -17.97 -11.11 13.37
N GLN A 33 -19.28 -11.24 13.16
CA GLN A 33 -19.93 -10.75 11.95
C GLN A 33 -19.87 -9.22 11.87
N LYS A 34 -20.19 -8.50 12.95
CA LYS A 34 -20.08 -7.04 13.00
C LYS A 34 -18.66 -6.53 12.71
N ALA A 35 -17.65 -7.24 13.22
CA ALA A 35 -16.25 -6.91 12.93
C ALA A 35 -15.89 -7.11 11.46
N ARG A 36 -16.40 -8.17 10.82
CA ARG A 36 -16.23 -8.39 9.38
C ARG A 36 -16.91 -7.30 8.56
N ASP A 37 -18.17 -7.00 8.85
CA ASP A 37 -18.95 -5.97 8.14
C ASP A 37 -18.27 -4.60 8.25
N ALA A 38 -17.75 -4.26 9.44
CA ALA A 38 -16.99 -3.04 9.64
C ALA A 38 -15.72 -3.02 8.76
N ARG A 39 -14.94 -4.10 8.75
CA ARG A 39 -13.74 -4.22 7.91
C ARG A 39 -14.07 -4.06 6.42
N ASP A 40 -15.09 -4.76 5.96
CA ASP A 40 -15.47 -4.75 4.55
C ASP A 40 -16.02 -3.38 4.10
N SER A 41 -16.53 -2.57 5.03
CA SER A 41 -16.95 -1.20 4.77
C SER A 41 -15.80 -0.21 4.56
N PHE A 42 -14.58 -0.52 5.01
CA PHE A 42 -13.45 0.41 4.93
C PHE A 42 -13.02 0.69 3.47
N GLU A 43 -12.95 -0.32 2.63
CA GLU A 43 -12.58 -0.12 1.22
C GLU A 43 -13.63 0.71 0.46
N THR A 44 -14.91 0.46 0.72
CA THR A 44 -15.99 1.26 0.13
C THR A 44 -15.91 2.72 0.59
N ARG A 45 -15.64 2.96 1.88
CA ARG A 45 -15.49 4.32 2.43
C ARG A 45 -14.26 5.02 1.87
N LYS A 46 -13.14 4.31 1.74
CA LYS A 46 -11.90 4.83 1.14
C LYS A 46 -12.15 5.25 -0.30
N ALA A 47 -12.76 4.39 -1.12
CA ALA A 47 -13.12 4.70 -2.49
C ALA A 47 -14.05 5.91 -2.58
N ALA A 48 -15.07 6.02 -1.70
CA ALA A 48 -15.98 7.16 -1.67
C ALA A 48 -15.25 8.48 -1.29
N ILE A 49 -14.30 8.43 -0.36
CA ILE A 49 -13.47 9.60 0.01
C ILE A 49 -12.62 10.04 -1.19
N LEU A 50 -11.94 9.11 -1.85
CA LEU A 50 -11.11 9.40 -3.02
C LEU A 50 -11.97 9.97 -4.16
N HIS A 51 -13.12 9.37 -4.44
CA HIS A 51 -14.06 9.91 -5.43
C HIS A 51 -14.44 11.36 -5.13
N ARG A 52 -14.83 11.69 -3.91
CA ARG A 52 -15.17 13.06 -3.49
C ARG A 52 -13.96 14.00 -3.54
N ALA A 53 -12.75 13.51 -3.32
CA ALA A 53 -11.53 14.30 -3.47
C ALA A 53 -11.33 14.71 -4.91
N PHE A 54 -11.40 13.76 -5.86
CA PHE A 54 -11.11 13.97 -7.28
C PHE A 54 -12.31 14.49 -8.11
N THR A 55 -13.51 14.55 -7.51
CA THR A 55 -14.63 15.35 -8.03
C THR A 55 -14.64 16.79 -7.47
N GLY A 56 -13.72 17.10 -6.57
CA GLY A 56 -13.61 18.41 -5.94
C GLY A 56 -14.63 18.71 -4.85
N GLU A 57 -15.47 17.74 -4.48
CA GLU A 57 -16.44 17.87 -3.40
C GLU A 57 -15.77 18.01 -2.02
N LEU A 58 -14.66 17.30 -1.81
CA LEU A 58 -13.95 17.33 -0.52
C LEU A 58 -13.43 18.71 -0.15
N THR A 59 -13.14 19.56 -1.13
CA THR A 59 -12.66 20.94 -0.96
C THR A 59 -13.70 22.00 -1.32
N ALA A 60 -14.97 21.65 -1.43
CA ALA A 60 -16.03 22.54 -1.88
C ALA A 60 -16.15 23.81 -1.02
N GLN A 61 -16.07 23.68 0.32
CA GLN A 61 -16.15 24.79 1.24
C GLN A 61 -14.95 25.74 1.05
N TRP A 62 -13.74 25.21 0.98
CA TRP A 62 -12.52 25.99 0.75
C TRP A 62 -12.59 26.75 -0.59
N LYS A 63 -13.05 26.08 -1.65
CA LYS A 63 -13.23 26.71 -2.97
C LYS A 63 -14.21 27.87 -2.93
N LYS A 64 -15.33 27.71 -2.24
CA LYS A 64 -16.33 28.77 -2.06
C LYS A 64 -15.74 29.98 -1.33
N GLU A 65 -14.98 29.76 -0.28
CA GLU A 65 -14.34 30.82 0.52
C GLU A 65 -13.25 31.59 -0.26
N HIS A 66 -12.59 30.91 -1.22
CA HIS A 66 -11.50 31.50 -2.00
C HIS A 66 -11.90 31.91 -3.44
N GLY A 67 -13.17 31.75 -3.78
CA GLY A 67 -13.68 32.10 -5.13
C GLY A 67 -13.07 31.27 -6.26
N VAL A 68 -12.67 30.00 -5.97
CA VAL A 68 -12.04 29.09 -6.92
C VAL A 68 -13.05 28.01 -7.34
N GLY A 69 -13.31 27.87 -8.63
CA GLY A 69 -14.20 26.83 -9.17
C GLY A 69 -13.45 25.64 -9.75
N MET A 70 -14.21 24.68 -10.30
CA MET A 70 -13.65 23.51 -10.99
C MET A 70 -13.02 23.86 -12.36
N GLU A 71 -13.33 25.01 -12.90
CA GLU A 71 -12.71 25.58 -14.11
C GLU A 71 -11.21 25.84 -13.98
N SER A 72 -10.69 25.90 -12.75
CA SER A 72 -9.26 26.00 -12.48
C SER A 72 -8.52 24.65 -12.59
N TRP A 73 -9.26 23.54 -12.71
CA TRP A 73 -8.66 22.21 -12.85
C TRP A 73 -8.30 21.93 -14.30
N GLU A 74 -7.04 21.62 -14.54
CA GLU A 74 -6.53 21.24 -15.85
C GLU A 74 -6.45 19.72 -15.99
N ARG A 75 -6.73 19.21 -17.18
CA ARG A 75 -6.47 17.80 -17.51
C ARG A 75 -5.13 17.72 -18.25
N LEU A 76 -4.14 17.15 -17.59
CA LEU A 76 -2.77 17.05 -18.08
C LEU A 76 -2.30 15.58 -18.07
N LYS A 77 -1.35 15.29 -18.96
CA LYS A 77 -0.67 13.98 -18.94
C LYS A 77 0.40 13.99 -17.84
N LEU A 78 0.70 12.83 -17.25
CA LEU A 78 1.75 12.71 -16.24
C LEU A 78 3.10 13.28 -16.70
N GLY A 79 3.47 13.11 -17.96
CA GLY A 79 4.68 13.68 -18.53
C GLY A 79 4.72 15.22 -18.62
N GLU A 80 3.59 15.91 -18.43
CA GLU A 80 3.51 17.39 -18.41
C GLU A 80 3.65 17.95 -16.99
N ILE A 81 3.47 17.10 -15.98
CA ILE A 81 3.53 17.48 -14.56
C ILE A 81 4.69 16.82 -13.81
N GLY A 82 5.52 16.04 -14.48
CA GLY A 82 6.69 15.38 -13.92
C GLY A 82 7.42 14.54 -14.96
N THR A 83 8.46 13.86 -14.52
CA THR A 83 9.27 12.96 -15.36
C THR A 83 8.99 11.52 -15.00
N LEU A 84 8.69 10.71 -16.00
CA LEU A 84 8.54 9.27 -15.88
C LEU A 84 9.82 8.59 -16.36
N GLU A 85 10.48 7.85 -15.50
CA GLU A 85 11.69 7.11 -15.82
C GLU A 85 11.61 5.69 -15.31
N ARG A 86 11.95 4.75 -16.17
CA ARG A 86 12.03 3.34 -15.80
C ARG A 86 13.29 3.08 -15.01
N GLY A 87 13.19 2.27 -13.96
CA GLY A 87 14.34 1.75 -13.24
C GLY A 87 15.25 0.94 -14.17
N ARG A 88 16.46 0.66 -13.71
CA ARG A 88 17.50 0.07 -14.55
C ARG A 88 18.19 -1.08 -13.82
N SER A 89 18.36 -2.21 -14.52
CA SER A 89 19.12 -3.37 -14.06
C SER A 89 19.72 -4.06 -15.29
N GLN A 90 20.90 -3.59 -15.73
CA GLN A 90 21.50 -4.03 -17.01
C GLN A 90 22.29 -5.30 -16.90
N HIS A 91 23.00 -5.53 -15.79
CA HIS A 91 23.88 -6.69 -15.63
C HIS A 91 23.10 -8.01 -15.65
N ARG A 92 23.75 -9.04 -16.18
CA ARG A 92 23.26 -10.43 -16.16
C ARG A 92 24.38 -11.36 -15.72
N PRO A 93 24.11 -12.36 -14.87
CA PRO A 93 22.81 -12.65 -14.26
C PRO A 93 22.41 -11.61 -13.20
N ARG A 94 21.10 -11.41 -12.98
CA ARG A 94 20.58 -10.41 -12.02
C ARG A 94 20.90 -10.69 -10.55
N ASN A 95 21.29 -11.91 -10.23
CA ASN A 95 21.66 -12.38 -8.89
C ASN A 95 23.20 -12.47 -8.70
N ASP A 96 23.99 -11.83 -9.57
CA ASP A 96 25.45 -11.78 -9.40
C ASP A 96 25.80 -11.11 -8.05
N PRO A 97 26.52 -11.79 -7.13
CA PRO A 97 26.86 -11.25 -5.82
C PRO A 97 27.63 -9.93 -5.88
N ARG A 98 28.37 -9.66 -6.95
CA ARG A 98 29.14 -8.42 -7.13
C ARG A 98 28.25 -7.17 -7.23
N LEU A 99 26.96 -7.34 -7.55
CA LEU A 99 26.01 -6.22 -7.65
C LEU A 99 25.61 -5.65 -6.29
N PHE A 100 25.77 -6.40 -5.20
CA PHE A 100 25.13 -6.14 -3.92
C PHE A 100 26.12 -5.89 -2.79
N GLY A 101 25.58 -5.44 -1.62
CA GLY A 101 26.35 -5.32 -0.38
C GLY A 101 27.13 -4.02 -0.22
N GLY A 102 26.86 -3.01 -1.03
CA GLY A 102 27.48 -1.68 -0.91
C GLY A 102 26.55 -0.64 -0.24
N PRO A 103 26.84 0.66 -0.40
CA PRO A 103 26.12 1.72 0.32
C PRO A 103 24.83 2.19 -0.34
N TYR A 104 24.49 1.73 -1.54
CA TYR A 104 23.37 2.27 -2.31
C TYR A 104 22.08 1.48 -2.05
N PRO A 105 21.04 2.07 -1.43
CA PRO A 105 19.77 1.41 -1.23
C PRO A 105 19.16 0.91 -2.53
N PHE A 106 18.59 -0.29 -2.48
CA PHE A 106 17.94 -0.92 -3.63
C PHE A 106 16.63 -1.57 -3.21
N ILE A 107 15.53 -1.12 -3.81
CA ILE A 107 14.20 -1.67 -3.58
C ILE A 107 13.74 -2.51 -4.76
N GLN A 108 12.82 -3.41 -4.50
CA GLN A 108 12.17 -4.27 -5.49
C GLN A 108 10.64 -4.05 -5.48
N THR A 109 9.93 -4.72 -6.39
CA THR A 109 8.47 -4.66 -6.47
C THR A 109 7.77 -5.07 -5.17
N GLY A 110 8.36 -6.00 -4.40
CA GLY A 110 7.85 -6.42 -3.09
C GLY A 110 7.90 -5.31 -2.05
N ASP A 111 8.95 -4.47 -2.06
CA ASP A 111 9.07 -3.34 -1.15
C ASP A 111 8.01 -2.26 -1.45
N VAL A 112 7.71 -2.04 -2.75
CA VAL A 112 6.61 -1.15 -3.18
C VAL A 112 5.26 -1.69 -2.72
N ALA A 113 4.99 -2.98 -2.96
CA ALA A 113 3.72 -3.62 -2.62
C ALA A 113 3.45 -3.67 -1.11
N SER A 114 4.49 -3.82 -0.29
CA SER A 114 4.37 -3.87 1.17
C SER A 114 4.29 -2.49 1.84
N ALA A 115 4.64 -1.42 1.13
CA ALA A 115 4.60 -0.07 1.65
C ALA A 115 3.15 0.42 1.82
N ASN A 116 2.88 1.20 2.87
CA ASN A 116 1.59 1.85 3.01
C ASN A 116 1.46 3.05 2.05
N VAL A 117 2.23 4.12 2.29
CA VAL A 117 2.33 5.30 1.41
C VAL A 117 3.80 5.52 1.05
N TYR A 118 4.67 5.41 2.03
CA TYR A 118 6.11 5.66 1.89
C TYR A 118 6.91 4.38 2.07
N ILE A 119 7.92 4.20 1.24
CA ILE A 119 8.94 3.17 1.41
C ILE A 119 9.94 3.70 2.45
N MET A 120 9.89 3.12 3.65
CA MET A 120 10.70 3.55 4.80
C MET A 120 11.96 2.70 4.99
N GLU A 121 11.97 1.49 4.44
CA GLU A 121 13.02 0.49 4.63
C GLU A 121 13.39 -0.16 3.30
N HIS A 122 14.56 -0.74 3.23
CA HIS A 122 15.02 -1.55 2.11
C HIS A 122 15.71 -2.80 2.64
N HIS A 123 15.56 -3.89 1.92
CA HIS A 123 16.14 -5.19 2.29
C HIS A 123 17.45 -5.47 1.56
N GLN A 124 17.79 -4.67 0.57
CA GLN A 124 18.95 -4.89 -0.30
C GLN A 124 19.67 -3.58 -0.62
N THR A 125 20.98 -3.67 -0.83
CA THR A 125 21.80 -2.55 -1.27
C THR A 125 22.64 -2.94 -2.47
N LEU A 126 23.00 -1.98 -3.32
CA LEU A 126 23.93 -2.17 -4.42
C LEU A 126 25.34 -1.76 -4.03
N SER A 127 26.33 -2.46 -4.59
CA SER A 127 27.72 -2.06 -4.62
C SER A 127 27.94 -0.91 -5.62
N GLU A 128 29.13 -0.34 -5.71
CA GLU A 128 29.48 0.61 -6.77
C GLU A 128 29.28 0.02 -8.16
N PHE A 129 29.74 -1.23 -8.37
CA PHE A 129 29.50 -1.95 -9.62
C PHE A 129 28.00 -2.13 -9.90
N GLY A 130 27.20 -2.44 -8.89
CA GLY A 130 25.74 -2.55 -9.02
C GLY A 130 25.09 -1.21 -9.34
N MET A 131 25.56 -0.12 -8.73
CA MET A 131 25.07 1.23 -8.99
C MET A 131 25.33 1.67 -10.44
N GLU A 132 26.50 1.37 -11.02
CA GLU A 132 26.82 1.65 -12.43
C GLU A 132 25.84 0.97 -13.40
N GLN A 133 25.28 -0.19 -12.99
CA GLN A 133 24.31 -0.96 -13.77
C GLN A 133 22.85 -0.55 -13.49
N SER A 134 22.64 0.38 -12.58
CA SER A 134 21.34 0.84 -12.10
C SER A 134 21.15 2.34 -12.36
N ARG A 135 20.15 2.93 -11.70
CA ARG A 135 19.88 4.36 -11.68
C ARG A 135 19.41 4.76 -10.29
N MET A 136 19.93 5.86 -9.77
CA MET A 136 19.46 6.47 -8.53
C MET A 136 18.25 7.35 -8.78
N PHE A 137 17.28 7.27 -7.90
CA PHE A 137 16.09 8.11 -7.84
C PHE A 137 16.06 8.82 -6.49
N SER A 138 15.66 10.08 -6.50
CA SER A 138 15.61 10.89 -5.29
C SER A 138 14.39 10.60 -4.43
N ALA A 139 14.50 10.88 -3.14
CA ALA A 139 13.37 10.93 -2.22
C ALA A 139 12.22 11.77 -2.80
N GLY A 140 10.97 11.36 -2.55
CA GLY A 140 9.80 11.98 -3.13
C GLY A 140 9.37 11.40 -4.49
N THR A 141 10.19 10.56 -5.14
CA THR A 141 9.78 9.85 -6.36
C THR A 141 8.67 8.86 -6.06
N LEU A 142 7.59 8.89 -6.83
CA LEU A 142 6.52 7.89 -6.79
C LEU A 142 6.93 6.67 -7.62
N CYS A 143 7.06 5.53 -6.97
CA CYS A 143 7.34 4.24 -7.59
C CYS A 143 6.04 3.58 -8.03
N ILE A 144 6.00 3.06 -9.24
CA ILE A 144 4.88 2.33 -9.83
C ILE A 144 5.39 1.00 -10.35
N THR A 145 4.84 -0.10 -9.89
CA THR A 145 5.22 -1.43 -10.36
C THR A 145 4.55 -1.75 -11.70
N ILE A 146 5.36 -2.22 -12.67
CA ILE A 146 4.90 -2.60 -14.01
C ILE A 146 5.08 -4.08 -14.35
N ALA A 147 5.58 -4.84 -13.38
CA ALA A 147 5.74 -6.30 -13.47
C ALA A 147 5.53 -6.91 -12.08
N ALA A 148 5.20 -8.18 -12.01
CA ALA A 148 4.80 -8.91 -10.79
C ALA A 148 3.51 -8.33 -10.17
N ASN A 149 3.59 -7.46 -9.22
CA ASN A 149 2.44 -6.76 -8.60
C ASN A 149 2.11 -5.49 -9.41
N ILE A 150 1.52 -5.61 -10.57
CA ILE A 150 1.26 -4.48 -11.47
C ILE A 150 0.27 -3.49 -10.84
N GLY A 151 0.67 -2.21 -10.77
CA GLY A 151 -0.18 -1.13 -10.30
C GLY A 151 -0.01 -0.78 -8.82
N ASP A 152 0.85 -1.50 -8.07
CA ASP A 152 1.21 -1.06 -6.74
C ASP A 152 2.03 0.22 -6.80
N VAL A 153 1.76 1.14 -5.88
CA VAL A 153 2.40 2.46 -5.83
C VAL A 153 2.90 2.78 -4.41
N ALA A 154 4.06 3.43 -4.34
CA ALA A 154 4.61 3.96 -3.10
C ALA A 154 5.59 5.09 -3.37
N ILE A 155 5.83 5.95 -2.38
CA ILE A 155 6.71 7.12 -2.50
C ILE A 155 8.03 6.83 -1.77
N LEU A 156 9.17 7.13 -2.40
CA LEU A 156 10.48 7.02 -1.76
C LEU A 156 10.62 8.03 -0.63
N SER A 157 11.03 7.58 0.55
CA SER A 157 11.39 8.45 1.67
C SER A 157 12.88 8.82 1.70
N TYR A 158 13.70 8.15 0.90
CA TYR A 158 15.14 8.34 0.74
C TYR A 158 15.56 8.03 -0.71
N ASP A 159 16.78 8.45 -1.07
CA ASP A 159 17.34 8.17 -2.39
C ASP A 159 17.64 6.67 -2.53
N CYS A 160 17.15 6.04 -3.60
CA CYS A 160 17.41 4.62 -3.84
C CYS A 160 17.35 4.26 -5.32
N CYS A 161 17.86 3.06 -5.62
CA CYS A 161 17.77 2.43 -6.92
C CYS A 161 16.63 1.41 -6.96
N PHE A 162 16.13 1.12 -8.14
CA PHE A 162 15.18 0.05 -8.37
C PHE A 162 15.29 -0.54 -9.79
N PRO A 163 14.83 -1.79 -10.00
CA PRO A 163 14.97 -2.48 -11.27
C PRO A 163 13.98 -1.97 -12.33
N ASP A 164 14.17 -2.46 -13.54
CA ASP A 164 13.33 -2.19 -14.72
C ASP A 164 11.87 -2.66 -14.63
N SER A 165 11.51 -3.33 -13.55
CA SER A 165 10.13 -3.71 -13.19
C SER A 165 9.37 -2.60 -12.44
N VAL A 166 10.05 -1.50 -12.10
CA VAL A 166 9.47 -0.32 -11.44
C VAL A 166 9.72 0.91 -12.31
N VAL A 167 8.73 1.79 -12.39
CA VAL A 167 8.82 3.13 -13.00
C VAL A 167 8.75 4.16 -11.88
N GLY A 168 9.66 5.13 -11.90
CA GLY A 168 9.65 6.29 -11.03
C GLY A 168 8.99 7.47 -11.71
N PHE A 169 8.06 8.12 -11.03
CA PHE A 169 7.54 9.42 -11.39
C PHE A 169 8.09 10.47 -10.43
N SER A 170 8.90 11.38 -10.97
CA SER A 170 9.44 12.53 -10.23
C SER A 170 8.60 13.76 -10.56
N PRO A 171 7.85 14.33 -9.59
CA PRO A 171 6.96 15.46 -9.84
C PRO A 171 7.76 16.73 -10.17
N SER A 172 7.19 17.56 -11.02
CA SER A 172 7.64 18.95 -11.22
C SER A 172 7.10 19.85 -10.11
N SER A 173 7.42 21.15 -10.17
CA SER A 173 6.83 22.16 -9.26
C SER A 173 5.29 22.30 -9.38
N ARG A 174 4.68 21.69 -10.39
CA ARG A 174 3.23 21.71 -10.65
C ARG A 174 2.45 20.57 -9.98
N SER A 175 3.14 19.60 -9.38
CA SER A 175 2.49 18.43 -8.80
C SER A 175 3.14 17.98 -7.49
N ILE A 176 2.39 17.24 -6.70
CA ILE A 176 2.82 16.66 -5.43
C ILE A 176 2.70 15.14 -5.56
N SER A 177 3.79 14.39 -5.32
CA SER A 177 3.80 12.92 -5.40
C SER A 177 2.64 12.29 -4.64
N LYS A 178 2.32 12.80 -3.45
CA LYS A 178 1.23 12.28 -2.62
C LYS A 178 -0.16 12.52 -3.22
N PHE A 179 -0.35 13.58 -3.99
CA PHE A 179 -1.59 13.80 -4.74
C PHE A 179 -1.75 12.75 -5.85
N ILE A 180 -0.66 12.53 -6.62
CA ILE A 180 -0.66 11.51 -7.69
C ILE A 180 -0.79 10.07 -7.13
N TYR A 181 -0.24 9.82 -5.93
CA TYR A 181 -0.40 8.53 -5.25
C TYR A 181 -1.86 8.18 -4.95
N TYR A 182 -2.71 9.16 -4.67
CA TYR A 182 -4.11 8.94 -4.34
C TYR A 182 -5.05 8.92 -5.55
N GLU A 183 -4.63 9.44 -6.71
CA GLU A 183 -5.34 9.39 -7.98
C GLU A 183 -5.19 8.01 -8.64
#